data_df1ac8b352f061f81824bbd091fa2f26
#
_entry.id   df1ac8b352f061f81824bbd091fa2f26
#
_cell.length_a   1.000
_cell.length_b   1.000
_cell.length_c   1.000
_cell.angle_alpha   90.00
_cell.angle_beta   90.00
_cell.angle_gamma   90.00
#
_symmetry.space_group_name_H-M   'P 1'
#
loop_
_entity.id
_entity.type
_entity.pdbx_description
1 polymer ?
#
loop_
_entity_poly.entity_id
_entity_poly.type
_entity_poly.pdbx_seq_one_letter_code
_entity_poly.pdbx_strand_id
1 'polypeptide(L)'
;MSCLFNSLSYFLNYSSNQIRQIICDYLEQNKPLIDGLPTDFILSLDDSNYIKNMRRSSEWGGAIEIQAACNLWNLRIIVHNISGRRRSKIEFLPISNNYVYTIQLTWTGNHYEPLKASEA
;
A
#
# COMPACT_ATOMS: atom_id res chain seq x y z
N MET A 1 -3.02 11.11 -8.60
CA MET A 1 -1.91 10.88 -7.68
C MET A 1 -2.29 10.13 -6.42
N SER A 2 -3.56 10.06 -6.09
CA SER A 2 -4.02 9.34 -4.91
C SER A 2 -4.73 8.04 -5.23
N CYS A 3 -4.49 7.46 -6.40
CA CYS A 3 -5.26 6.28 -6.83
C CYS A 3 -5.12 5.09 -5.90
N LEU A 4 -3.91 4.83 -5.35
CA LEU A 4 -3.74 3.77 -4.37
C LEU A 4 -4.57 4.06 -3.12
N PHE A 5 -4.46 5.26 -2.57
CA PHE A 5 -5.17 5.62 -1.34
C PHE A 5 -6.68 5.70 -1.57
N ASN A 6 -7.12 6.12 -2.75
CA ASN A 6 -8.53 6.07 -3.13
C ASN A 6 -9.04 4.62 -3.15
N SER A 7 -8.23 3.71 -3.71
CA SER A 7 -8.58 2.28 -3.76
C SER A 7 -8.68 1.68 -2.37
N LEU A 8 -7.74 2.01 -1.49
CA LEU A 8 -7.78 1.54 -0.10
C LEU A 8 -8.97 2.14 0.65
N SER A 9 -9.31 3.39 0.35
CA SER A 9 -10.46 4.06 0.96
C SER A 9 -11.78 3.36 0.65
N TYR A 10 -11.87 2.69 -0.49
CA TYR A 10 -13.05 1.91 -0.85
C TYR A 10 -13.34 0.81 0.19
N PHE A 11 -12.28 0.20 0.73
CA PHE A 11 -12.42 -0.91 1.67
C PHE A 11 -12.34 -0.49 3.13
N LEU A 12 -11.66 0.61 3.42
CA LEU A 12 -11.41 1.09 4.78
C LEU A 12 -12.30 2.28 5.09
N ASN A 13 -12.61 2.46 6.37
CA ASN A 13 -13.52 3.53 6.79
C ASN A 13 -12.76 4.84 7.04
N TYR A 14 -11.93 5.24 6.09
CA TYR A 14 -11.14 6.46 6.12
C TYR A 14 -11.11 7.10 4.75
N SER A 15 -10.92 8.42 4.69
CA SER A 15 -10.70 9.11 3.43
C SER A 15 -9.32 8.78 2.86
N SER A 16 -9.12 9.03 1.57
CA SER A 16 -7.82 8.82 0.92
C SER A 16 -6.70 9.55 1.64
N ASN A 17 -6.93 10.81 1.99
CA ASN A 17 -5.89 11.60 2.66
C ASN A 17 -5.63 11.10 4.08
N GLN A 18 -6.66 10.66 4.79
CA GLN A 18 -6.46 10.07 6.11
C GLN A 18 -5.60 8.82 6.03
N ILE A 19 -5.86 7.95 5.04
CA ILE A 19 -5.07 6.74 4.84
C ILE A 19 -3.63 7.09 4.51
N ARG A 20 -3.41 8.07 3.62
CA ARG A 20 -2.07 8.54 3.27
C ARG A 20 -1.31 9.00 4.53
N GLN A 21 -1.93 9.81 5.36
CA GLN A 21 -1.27 10.34 6.54
C GLN A 21 -1.04 9.27 7.62
N ILE A 22 -1.99 8.36 7.79
CA ILE A 22 -1.84 7.25 8.74
C ILE A 22 -0.67 6.36 8.33
N ILE A 23 -0.56 6.05 7.05
CA ILE A 23 0.56 5.23 6.53
C ILE A 23 1.89 5.98 6.72
N CYS A 24 1.92 7.28 6.43
CA CYS A 24 3.14 8.06 6.63
C CYS A 24 3.53 8.14 8.11
N ASP A 25 2.56 8.24 9.00
CA ASP A 25 2.83 8.20 10.45
C ASP A 25 3.45 6.87 10.86
N TYR A 26 2.95 5.77 10.31
CA TYR A 26 3.51 4.45 10.56
C TYR A 26 4.97 4.37 10.12
N LEU A 27 5.27 4.87 8.93
CA LEU A 27 6.64 4.88 8.40
C LEU A 27 7.55 5.78 9.22
N GLU A 28 7.05 6.92 9.67
CA GLU A 28 7.83 7.88 10.46
C GLU A 28 8.22 7.32 11.81
N GLN A 29 7.38 6.48 12.40
CA GLN A 29 7.68 5.83 13.68
C GLN A 29 8.71 4.72 13.55
N ASN A 30 9.20 4.46 12.36
CA ASN A 30 10.19 3.42 12.07
C ASN A 30 9.76 2.04 12.56
N LYS A 31 8.47 1.76 12.49
CA LYS A 31 7.94 0.43 12.84
C LYS A 31 8.34 -0.57 11.75
N PRO A 32 8.44 -1.86 12.10
CA PRO A 32 8.84 -2.87 11.11
C PRO A 32 7.93 -2.86 9.89
N LEU A 33 8.52 -2.79 8.71
CA LEU A 33 7.81 -2.86 7.44
C LEU A 33 7.96 -4.26 6.83
N ILE A 34 9.20 -4.72 6.77
CA ILE A 34 9.57 -6.04 6.30
C ILE A 34 10.42 -6.70 7.37
N ASP A 35 10.17 -7.98 7.62
CA ASP A 35 10.91 -8.72 8.64
C ASP A 35 12.40 -8.72 8.33
N GLY A 36 13.20 -8.39 9.32
CA GLY A 36 14.66 -8.43 9.23
C GLY A 36 15.30 -7.18 8.64
N LEU A 37 14.52 -6.17 8.21
CA LEU A 37 15.07 -4.93 7.66
C LEU A 37 14.46 -3.71 8.37
N PRO A 38 15.30 -2.78 8.85
CA PRO A 38 14.78 -1.54 9.42
C PRO A 38 14.07 -0.69 8.37
N THR A 39 12.96 -0.08 8.76
CA THR A 39 12.17 0.74 7.84
C THR A 39 12.97 1.94 7.32
N ASP A 40 13.72 2.61 8.19
CA ASP A 40 14.51 3.77 7.76
C ASP A 40 15.57 3.38 6.71
N PHE A 41 16.13 2.18 6.81
CA PHE A 41 17.05 1.68 5.79
C PHE A 41 16.32 1.50 4.46
N ILE A 42 15.13 0.90 4.48
CA ILE A 42 14.34 0.66 3.25
C ILE A 42 14.03 2.00 2.58
N LEU A 43 13.59 2.99 3.35
CA LEU A 43 13.23 4.29 2.79
C LEU A 43 14.43 5.05 2.27
N SER A 44 15.61 4.86 2.88
CA SER A 44 16.83 5.54 2.44
C SER A 44 17.33 5.05 1.08
N LEU A 45 16.89 3.87 0.65
CA LEU A 45 17.24 3.35 -0.68
C LEU A 45 16.56 4.14 -1.79
N ASP A 46 15.46 4.83 -1.49
CA ASP A 46 14.72 5.60 -2.46
C ASP A 46 15.09 7.09 -2.37
N ASP A 47 14.71 7.74 -1.27
CA ASP A 47 14.95 9.19 -1.10
C ASP A 47 15.00 9.50 0.39
N SER A 48 15.96 10.36 0.79
CA SER A 48 16.07 10.79 2.18
C SER A 48 14.86 11.57 2.67
N ASN A 49 14.04 12.13 1.75
CA ASN A 49 12.83 12.87 2.06
C ASN A 49 11.56 12.07 1.73
N TYR A 50 11.68 10.76 1.73
CA TYR A 50 10.59 9.88 1.27
C TYR A 50 9.26 10.17 1.97
N ILE A 51 9.27 10.20 3.31
CA ILE A 51 8.03 10.39 4.07
C ILE A 51 7.44 11.78 3.81
N LYS A 52 8.29 12.81 3.85
CA LYS A 52 7.86 14.19 3.61
C LYS A 52 7.19 14.31 2.25
N ASN A 53 7.78 13.69 1.23
CA ASN A 53 7.23 13.72 -0.12
C ASN A 53 5.94 12.91 -0.21
N MET A 54 5.88 11.75 0.45
CA MET A 54 4.72 10.87 0.39
C MET A 54 3.49 11.47 1.05
N ARG A 55 3.67 12.41 1.99
CA ARG A 55 2.54 13.12 2.60
C ARG A 55 1.79 14.01 1.63
N ARG A 56 2.40 14.33 0.49
CA ARG A 56 1.77 15.18 -0.52
C ARG A 56 0.79 14.39 -1.36
N SER A 57 -0.35 15.00 -1.68
CA SER A 57 -1.37 14.36 -2.51
C SER A 57 -0.89 14.11 -3.94
N SER A 58 0.19 14.78 -4.36
CA SER A 58 0.76 14.60 -5.70
C SER A 58 1.68 13.38 -5.81
N GLU A 59 2.07 12.78 -4.69
CA GLU A 59 2.94 11.60 -4.73
C GLU A 59 2.15 10.32 -4.96
N TRP A 60 2.74 9.41 -5.70
CA TRP A 60 2.15 8.12 -6.00
C TRP A 60 2.53 7.11 -4.92
N GLY A 61 1.52 6.46 -4.33
CA GLY A 61 1.76 5.34 -3.44
C GLY A 61 2.15 4.10 -4.21
N GLY A 62 2.87 3.20 -3.55
CA GLY A 62 3.32 1.96 -4.17
C GLY A 62 3.49 0.84 -3.15
N ALA A 63 4.43 -0.07 -3.43
CA ALA A 63 4.61 -1.30 -2.64
C ALA A 63 4.88 -1.03 -1.17
N ILE A 64 5.64 0.01 -0.85
CA ILE A 64 5.95 0.35 0.55
C ILE A 64 4.65 0.70 1.30
N GLU A 65 3.78 1.50 0.68
CA GLU A 65 2.52 1.91 1.28
C GLU A 65 1.54 0.76 1.40
N ILE A 66 1.53 -0.15 0.42
CA ILE A 66 0.70 -1.35 0.47
C ILE A 66 1.13 -2.23 1.64
N GLN A 67 2.43 -2.44 1.80
CA GLN A 67 2.95 -3.26 2.91
C GLN A 67 2.64 -2.61 4.26
N ALA A 68 2.78 -1.30 4.36
CA ALA A 68 2.43 -0.57 5.58
C ALA A 68 0.94 -0.74 5.91
N ALA A 69 0.07 -0.68 4.91
CA ALA A 69 -1.36 -0.90 5.12
C ALA A 69 -1.64 -2.31 5.63
N CYS A 70 -0.97 -3.32 5.09
CA CYS A 70 -1.11 -4.69 5.58
C CYS A 70 -0.76 -4.79 7.07
N ASN A 71 0.34 -4.16 7.47
CA ASN A 71 0.79 -4.20 8.85
C ASN A 71 -0.14 -3.42 9.78
N LEU A 72 -0.65 -2.27 9.32
CA LEU A 72 -1.50 -1.40 10.11
C LEU A 72 -2.88 -2.02 10.40
N TRP A 73 -3.49 -2.58 9.38
CA TRP A 73 -4.88 -3.05 9.47
C TRP A 73 -5.02 -4.55 9.39
N ASN A 74 -3.91 -5.28 9.48
CA ASN A 74 -3.89 -6.75 9.41
C ASN A 74 -4.61 -7.24 8.14
N LEU A 75 -4.15 -6.74 7.00
CA LEU A 75 -4.72 -7.04 5.70
C LEU A 75 -3.81 -7.94 4.91
N ARG A 76 -4.44 -8.82 4.11
CA ARG A 76 -3.81 -9.44 2.96
C ARG A 76 -4.23 -8.62 1.75
N ILE A 77 -3.28 -8.12 0.98
CA ILE A 77 -3.58 -7.34 -0.22
C ILE A 77 -3.01 -8.05 -1.43
N ILE A 78 -3.87 -8.33 -2.39
CA ILE A 78 -3.48 -8.96 -3.65
C ILE A 78 -3.59 -7.90 -4.75
N VAL A 79 -2.49 -7.65 -5.44
CA VAL A 79 -2.47 -6.72 -6.58
C VAL A 79 -2.40 -7.54 -7.86
N HIS A 80 -3.44 -7.40 -8.67
CA HIS A 80 -3.50 -8.03 -9.98
C HIS A 80 -2.90 -7.07 -11.00
N ASN A 81 -1.73 -7.41 -11.52
CA ASN A 81 -1.07 -6.62 -12.56
C ASN A 81 -1.68 -6.99 -13.90
N ILE A 82 -2.42 -6.05 -14.48
CA ILE A 82 -3.05 -6.24 -15.78
C ILE A 82 -2.41 -5.37 -16.85
N SER A 83 -1.24 -4.78 -16.55
CA SER A 83 -0.46 -4.04 -17.54
C SER A 83 0.29 -5.04 -18.43
N GLY A 84 0.21 -4.86 -19.73
CA GLY A 84 0.91 -5.73 -20.66
C GLY A 84 0.17 -7.04 -20.96
N ARG A 85 0.86 -7.93 -21.67
CA ARG A 85 0.26 -9.17 -22.18
C ARG A 85 0.12 -10.25 -21.15
N ARG A 86 1.06 -10.33 -20.22
CA ARG A 86 1.02 -11.34 -19.15
C ARG A 86 0.42 -10.73 -17.90
N ARG A 87 -0.62 -11.39 -17.43
CA ARG A 87 -1.21 -11.02 -16.15
C ARG A 87 -0.46 -11.74 -15.04
N SER A 88 -0.21 -11.02 -13.96
CA SER A 88 0.44 -11.57 -12.78
C SER A 88 -0.24 -11.01 -11.55
N LYS A 89 0.01 -11.64 -10.41
CA LYS A 89 -0.48 -11.11 -9.15
C LYS A 89 0.64 -11.12 -8.11
N ILE A 90 0.60 -10.12 -7.25
CA ILE A 90 1.55 -9.97 -6.14
C ILE A 90 0.75 -9.97 -4.87
N GLU A 91 1.14 -10.81 -3.93
CA GLU A 91 0.48 -10.92 -2.63
C GLU A 91 1.31 -10.20 -1.57
N PHE A 92 0.65 -9.34 -0.79
CA PHE A 92 1.25 -8.68 0.35
C PHE A 92 0.58 -9.20 1.61
N LEU A 93 1.39 -9.60 2.58
CA LEU A 93 0.93 -10.10 3.87
C LEU A 93 1.47 -9.22 4.99
N PRO A 94 0.74 -9.10 6.10
CA PRO A 94 1.29 -8.39 7.25
C PRO A 94 2.50 -9.14 7.79
N ILE A 95 3.39 -8.41 8.43
CA ILE A 95 4.63 -8.97 8.96
C ILE A 95 4.36 -10.10 9.96
N SER A 96 3.21 -10.04 10.64
CA SER A 96 2.77 -11.09 11.58
C SER A 96 2.25 -12.35 10.88
N ASN A 97 2.00 -12.29 9.59
CA ASN A 97 1.32 -13.32 8.79
C ASN A 97 -0.13 -13.61 9.23
N ASN A 98 -0.66 -12.82 10.14
CA ASN A 98 -2.05 -12.93 10.58
C ASN A 98 -2.85 -11.79 9.98
N TYR A 99 -3.83 -12.12 9.14
CA TYR A 99 -4.70 -11.12 8.55
C TYR A 99 -6.15 -11.46 8.83
N VAL A 100 -6.97 -10.41 8.94
CA VAL A 100 -8.40 -10.54 9.23
C VAL A 100 -9.26 -10.26 8.01
N TYR A 101 -8.65 -9.70 6.95
CA TYR A 101 -9.40 -9.28 5.78
C TYR A 101 -8.50 -9.34 4.55
N THR A 102 -9.10 -9.67 3.39
CA THR A 102 -8.37 -9.69 2.12
C THR A 102 -8.94 -8.63 1.20
N ILE A 103 -8.06 -7.77 0.69
CA ILE A 103 -8.39 -6.72 -0.27
C ILE A 103 -7.71 -7.06 -1.59
N GLN A 104 -8.40 -6.85 -2.70
CA GLN A 104 -7.83 -7.04 -4.01
C GLN A 104 -7.85 -5.73 -4.78
N LEU A 105 -6.74 -5.46 -5.45
CA LEU A 105 -6.54 -4.27 -6.29
C LEU A 105 -6.12 -4.71 -7.68
N THR A 106 -6.38 -3.85 -8.67
CA THR A 106 -5.80 -4.01 -10.00
C THR A 106 -4.79 -2.90 -10.25
N TRP A 107 -3.74 -3.21 -11.00
CA TRP A 107 -2.71 -2.26 -11.43
C TRP A 107 -2.61 -2.31 -12.95
N THR A 108 -2.84 -1.16 -13.58
CA THR A 108 -2.84 -1.06 -15.05
C THR A 108 -1.49 -0.64 -15.63
N GLY A 109 -0.50 -0.39 -14.78
CA GLY A 109 0.79 0.17 -15.18
C GLY A 109 0.95 1.63 -14.77
N ASN A 110 -0.14 2.32 -14.50
CA ASN A 110 -0.13 3.71 -14.05
C ASN A 110 -1.29 4.05 -13.11
N HIS A 111 -2.13 3.06 -12.76
CA HIS A 111 -3.32 3.34 -11.97
C HIS A 111 -3.73 2.13 -11.15
N TYR A 112 -4.07 2.36 -9.87
CA TYR A 112 -4.67 1.35 -8.99
C TYR A 112 -6.18 1.54 -8.95
N GLU A 113 -6.91 0.43 -8.95
CA GLU A 113 -8.35 0.43 -8.74
C GLU A 113 -8.73 -0.70 -7.79
N PRO A 114 -9.79 -0.53 -6.98
CA PRO A 114 -10.27 -1.61 -6.15
C PRO A 114 -10.95 -2.68 -7.02
N LEU A 115 -10.67 -3.94 -6.74
CA LEU A 115 -11.39 -5.04 -7.37
C LEU A 115 -12.57 -5.39 -6.47
N LYS A 116 -13.76 -5.03 -6.90
CA LYS A 116 -14.98 -5.18 -6.11
C LYS A 116 -15.42 -6.64 -6.12
N ALA A 117 -16.00 -7.09 -5.02
CA ALA A 117 -16.44 -8.47 -4.88
C ALA A 117 -17.41 -8.90 -5.99
N SER A 118 -18.27 -7.99 -6.44
CA SER A 118 -19.23 -8.27 -7.50
C SER A 118 -18.58 -8.48 -8.86
N GLU A 119 -17.31 -8.17 -9.00
CA GLU A 119 -16.54 -8.32 -10.24
C GLU A 119 -15.65 -9.56 -10.22
N ALA A 120 -15.61 -10.24 -9.10
CA ALA A 120 -14.77 -11.41 -8.92
C ALA A 120 -15.31 -12.65 -9.63
#